data_9a38a74cb1e785efc1ad6c7416719897
#
_entry.id   9a38a74cb1e785efc1ad6c7416719897
#
_cell.length_a   1.000
_cell.length_b   1.000
_cell.length_c   1.000
_cell.angle_alpha   90.00
_cell.angle_beta   90.00
_cell.angle_gamma   90.00
#
_symmetry.space_group_name_H-M   'P 1'
#
loop_
_entity.id
_entity.type
_entity.pdbx_description
1 polymer ?
#
loop_
_entity_poly.entity_id
_entity_poly.type
_entity_poly.pdbx_seq_one_letter_code
_entity_poly.pdbx_strand_id
1 'polypeptide(L)'
;MRIKAYYIFIIILFCSCNSAINTVYDDTTARYNAYFIANEVISEIEDELFESAEYNYDSLISLTYEIDTNKVSGLKDKKDKSIQKLSILIQRHPESKYVYLSYALIGKSRLLALDIGQAITTLKYVNSKTNNSIARQMSLIYLMR
;
A
#
# COMPACT_ATOMS: atom_id res chain seq x y z
N MET A 1 -20.58 -40.93 -31.46
CA MET A 1 -20.34 -39.48 -31.59
C MET A 1 -20.65 -38.67 -30.34
N ARG A 2 -21.64 -39.02 -29.52
CA ARG A 2 -22.03 -38.30 -28.29
C ARG A 2 -20.96 -38.30 -27.16
N ILE A 3 -20.20 -39.38 -26.98
CA ILE A 3 -19.21 -39.50 -25.92
C ILE A 3 -18.01 -38.55 -26.13
N LYS A 4 -17.56 -38.35 -27.38
CA LYS A 4 -16.48 -37.41 -27.70
C LYS A 4 -16.84 -35.96 -27.43
N ALA A 5 -18.10 -35.56 -27.63
CA ALA A 5 -18.58 -34.22 -27.32
C ALA A 5 -18.61 -33.95 -25.82
N TYR A 6 -18.86 -34.96 -25.00
CA TYR A 6 -18.85 -34.83 -23.52
C TYR A 6 -17.44 -34.59 -22.98
N TYR A 7 -16.43 -35.25 -23.51
CA TYR A 7 -15.01 -35.03 -23.12
C TYR A 7 -14.52 -33.61 -23.52
N ILE A 8 -14.91 -33.13 -24.69
CA ILE A 8 -14.60 -31.78 -25.16
C ILE A 8 -15.23 -30.74 -24.24
N PHE A 9 -16.48 -30.93 -23.82
CA PHE A 9 -17.19 -30.03 -22.90
C PHE A 9 -16.52 -30.01 -21.51
N ILE A 10 -16.09 -31.16 -20.99
CA ILE A 10 -15.34 -31.26 -19.72
C ILE A 10 -14.01 -30.55 -19.82
N ILE A 11 -13.25 -30.71 -20.91
CA ILE A 11 -11.95 -30.03 -21.11
C ILE A 11 -12.12 -28.51 -21.16
N ILE A 12 -13.16 -28.00 -21.82
CA ILE A 12 -13.47 -26.56 -21.88
C ILE A 12 -13.81 -26.00 -20.49
N LEU A 13 -14.55 -26.75 -19.67
CA LEU A 13 -14.85 -26.36 -18.28
C LEU A 13 -13.60 -26.27 -17.41
N PHE A 14 -12.63 -27.14 -17.59
CA PHE A 14 -11.36 -27.08 -16.83
C PHE A 14 -10.40 -25.99 -17.33
N CYS A 15 -10.44 -25.61 -18.59
CA CYS A 15 -9.61 -24.52 -19.12
C CYS A 15 -10.12 -23.11 -18.75
N SER A 16 -11.41 -22.95 -18.44
CA SER A 16 -12.01 -21.63 -18.18
C SER A 16 -11.76 -21.06 -16.79
N CYS A 17 -11.29 -21.87 -15.82
CA CYS A 17 -11.22 -21.45 -14.41
C CYS A 17 -9.89 -20.81 -13.97
N ASN A 18 -8.85 -20.77 -14.81
CA ASN A 18 -7.50 -20.50 -14.31
C ASN A 18 -7.22 -19.01 -14.00
N SER A 19 -7.80 -18.07 -14.76
CA SER A 19 -7.48 -16.64 -14.54
C SER A 19 -8.20 -16.03 -13.33
N ALA A 20 -9.47 -16.36 -13.11
CA ALA A 20 -10.25 -15.83 -11.99
C ALA A 20 -9.75 -16.34 -10.63
N ILE A 21 -9.34 -17.61 -10.55
CA ILE A 21 -8.80 -18.21 -9.32
C ILE A 21 -7.46 -17.57 -8.99
N ASN A 22 -6.59 -17.35 -9.97
CA ASN A 22 -5.29 -16.70 -9.77
C ASN A 22 -5.45 -15.27 -9.25
N THR A 23 -6.38 -14.49 -9.79
CA THR A 23 -6.65 -13.12 -9.33
C THR A 23 -7.14 -13.09 -7.88
N VAL A 24 -8.05 -14.00 -7.50
CA VAL A 24 -8.55 -14.10 -6.11
C VAL A 24 -7.44 -14.54 -5.16
N TYR A 25 -6.60 -15.48 -5.55
CA TYR A 25 -5.45 -15.93 -4.78
C TYR A 25 -4.45 -14.79 -4.59
N ASP A 26 -4.09 -14.08 -5.68
CA ASP A 26 -3.16 -12.97 -5.66
C ASP A 26 -3.67 -11.83 -4.78
N ASP A 27 -4.93 -11.44 -4.92
CA ASP A 27 -5.54 -10.41 -4.09
C ASP A 27 -5.58 -10.79 -2.60
N THR A 28 -5.92 -12.03 -2.29
CA THR A 28 -5.99 -12.51 -0.91
C THR A 28 -4.61 -12.56 -0.29
N THR A 29 -3.63 -13.12 -0.98
CA THR A 29 -2.25 -13.24 -0.52
C THR A 29 -1.60 -11.86 -0.37
N ALA A 30 -1.79 -10.98 -1.35
CA ALA A 30 -1.30 -9.61 -1.30
C ALA A 30 -1.89 -8.86 -0.09
N ARG A 31 -3.20 -9.00 0.16
CA ARG A 31 -3.88 -8.33 1.26
C ARG A 31 -3.35 -8.75 2.62
N TYR A 32 -3.37 -10.04 2.92
CA TYR A 32 -3.13 -10.53 4.28
C TYR A 32 -1.65 -10.68 4.63
N ASN A 33 -0.81 -11.06 3.68
CA ASN A 33 0.58 -11.36 3.98
C ASN A 33 1.53 -10.15 3.86
N ALA A 34 1.16 -9.11 3.14
CA ALA A 34 2.05 -7.98 2.97
C ALA A 34 1.38 -6.63 3.19
N TYR A 35 0.24 -6.36 2.52
CA TYR A 35 -0.44 -5.06 2.62
C TYR A 35 -0.89 -4.76 4.05
N PHE A 36 -1.64 -5.70 4.68
CA PHE A 36 -2.16 -5.52 6.03
C PHE A 36 -1.02 -5.33 7.04
N ILE A 37 -0.02 -6.21 7.04
CA ILE A 37 1.11 -6.13 7.98
C ILE A 37 1.91 -4.82 7.78
N ALA A 38 2.13 -4.41 6.54
CA ALA A 38 2.84 -3.16 6.28
C ALA A 38 2.02 -1.94 6.73
N ASN A 39 0.70 -1.97 6.53
CA ASN A 39 -0.18 -0.90 6.99
C ASN A 39 -0.21 -0.81 8.53
N GLU A 40 -0.22 -1.92 9.25
CA GLU A 40 -0.10 -1.92 10.72
C GLU A 40 1.22 -1.27 11.17
N VAL A 41 2.34 -1.67 10.60
CA VAL A 41 3.66 -1.07 10.93
C VAL A 41 3.68 0.42 10.64
N ILE A 42 3.08 0.88 9.54
CA ILE A 42 2.99 2.31 9.21
C ILE A 42 2.06 3.04 10.19
N SER A 43 0.98 2.42 10.63
CA SER A 43 0.10 2.97 11.66
C SER A 43 0.82 3.12 13.00
N GLU A 44 1.58 2.10 13.42
CA GLU A 44 2.43 2.19 14.63
C GLU A 44 3.42 3.35 14.55
N ILE A 45 4.06 3.56 13.40
CA ILE A 45 4.96 4.71 13.19
C ILE A 45 4.21 6.03 13.36
N GLU A 46 3.02 6.13 12.78
CA GLU A 46 2.18 7.33 12.86
C GLU A 46 1.74 7.61 14.29
N ASP A 47 1.33 6.58 15.02
CA ASP A 47 0.91 6.67 16.43
C ASP A 47 2.09 7.11 17.32
N GLU A 48 3.28 6.52 17.16
CA GLU A 48 4.49 6.93 17.92
C GLU A 48 4.88 8.39 17.65
N LEU A 49 4.76 8.84 16.39
CA LEU A 49 5.03 10.23 16.03
C LEU A 49 3.95 11.17 16.58
N PHE A 50 2.69 10.76 16.54
CA PHE A 50 1.56 11.54 17.06
C PHE A 50 1.66 11.70 18.59
N GLU A 51 1.92 10.62 19.32
CA GLU A 51 2.08 10.64 20.78
C GLU A 51 3.28 11.49 21.22
N SER A 52 4.30 11.60 20.35
CA SER A 52 5.48 12.42 20.65
C SER A 52 5.34 13.89 20.27
N ALA A 53 4.26 14.27 19.58
CA ALA A 53 4.04 15.64 19.14
C ALA A 53 3.66 16.56 20.32
N GLU A 54 4.36 17.66 20.43
CA GLU A 54 4.03 18.71 21.41
C GLU A 54 3.03 19.68 20.78
N TYR A 55 1.90 19.92 21.44
CA TYR A 55 0.87 20.86 21.00
C TYR A 55 0.87 22.11 21.88
N ASN A 56 1.04 23.26 21.25
CA ASN A 56 0.80 24.55 21.91
C ASN A 56 -0.67 24.94 21.74
N TYR A 57 -1.47 24.73 22.77
CA TYR A 57 -2.89 25.03 22.78
C TYR A 57 -3.23 26.53 22.85
N ASP A 58 -2.24 27.38 23.10
CA ASP A 58 -2.39 28.84 23.12
C ASP A 58 -2.23 29.48 21.72
N SER A 59 -1.93 28.67 20.71
CA SER A 59 -1.78 29.08 19.32
C SER A 59 -2.75 28.34 18.40
N LEU A 60 -2.83 28.78 17.14
CA LEU A 60 -3.56 28.04 16.10
C LEU A 60 -2.95 26.62 15.96
N ILE A 61 -3.76 25.62 16.28
CA ILE A 61 -3.36 24.22 16.17
C ILE A 61 -3.25 23.88 14.67
N SER A 62 -2.08 23.41 14.27
CA SER A 62 -1.85 22.91 12.90
C SER A 62 -2.74 21.70 12.60
N LEU A 63 -3.24 21.61 11.39
CA LEU A 63 -4.02 20.45 10.92
C LEU A 63 -3.20 19.15 10.91
N THR A 64 -1.86 19.29 10.85
CA THR A 64 -0.91 18.17 10.90
C THR A 64 0.06 18.42 12.04
N TYR A 65 0.42 17.37 12.77
CA TYR A 65 1.47 17.46 13.79
C TYR A 65 2.86 17.65 13.17
N GLU A 66 3.71 18.37 13.88
CA GLU A 66 5.11 18.49 13.48
C GLU A 66 5.86 17.18 13.82
N ILE A 67 6.66 16.70 12.87
CA ILE A 67 7.43 15.47 13.04
C ILE A 67 8.80 15.83 13.66
N ASP A 68 9.07 15.34 14.86
CA ASP A 68 10.38 15.46 15.49
C ASP A 68 11.42 14.62 14.74
N THR A 69 12.42 15.29 14.17
CA THR A 69 13.51 14.66 13.42
C THR A 69 14.31 13.66 14.23
N ASN A 70 14.43 13.86 15.55
CA ASN A 70 15.15 12.95 16.44
C ASN A 70 14.40 11.61 16.59
N LYS A 71 13.07 11.63 16.59
CA LYS A 71 12.22 10.44 16.66
C LYS A 71 12.27 9.62 15.37
N VAL A 72 12.32 10.29 14.22
CA VAL A 72 12.38 9.64 12.90
C VAL A 72 13.58 8.70 12.75
N SER A 73 14.72 9.04 13.34
CA SER A 73 15.92 8.19 13.27
C SER A 73 15.70 6.82 13.92
N GLY A 74 14.94 6.75 15.03
CA GLY A 74 14.58 5.50 15.70
C GLY A 74 13.56 4.64 14.93
N LEU A 75 12.81 5.25 14.01
CA LEU A 75 11.76 4.56 13.22
C LEU A 75 12.26 4.01 11.88
N LYS A 76 13.54 4.20 11.57
CA LYS A 76 14.12 3.81 10.28
C LYS A 76 13.89 2.33 9.96
N ASP A 77 14.12 1.44 10.91
CA ASP A 77 13.98 -0.01 10.70
C ASP A 77 12.52 -0.40 10.43
N LYS A 78 11.57 0.19 11.14
CA LYS A 78 10.14 -0.02 10.90
C LYS A 78 9.73 0.45 9.50
N LYS A 79 10.18 1.66 9.12
CA LYS A 79 9.96 2.21 7.78
C LYS A 79 10.52 1.27 6.70
N ASP A 80 11.78 0.88 6.81
CA ASP A 80 12.44 0.04 5.80
C ASP A 80 11.77 -1.32 5.69
N LYS A 81 11.36 -1.92 6.81
CA LYS A 81 10.58 -3.17 6.85
C LYS A 81 9.22 -3.04 6.16
N SER A 82 8.49 -1.95 6.38
CA SER A 82 7.20 -1.71 5.72
C SER A 82 7.36 -1.54 4.22
N ILE A 83 8.34 -0.75 3.77
CA ILE A 83 8.64 -0.54 2.35
C ILE A 83 9.07 -1.85 1.69
N GLN A 84 9.91 -2.65 2.35
CA GLN A 84 10.34 -3.95 1.83
C GLN A 84 9.15 -4.89 1.61
N LYS A 85 8.24 -5.01 2.60
CA LYS A 85 7.04 -5.85 2.46
C LYS A 85 6.14 -5.42 1.30
N LEU A 86 5.90 -4.11 1.17
CA LEU A 86 5.08 -3.56 0.09
C LEU A 86 5.76 -3.74 -1.29
N SER A 87 7.07 -3.60 -1.35
CA SER A 87 7.84 -3.84 -2.58
C SER A 87 7.79 -5.31 -3.02
N ILE A 88 7.86 -6.24 -2.08
CA ILE A 88 7.70 -7.68 -2.36
C ILE A 88 6.29 -7.98 -2.87
N LEU A 89 5.25 -7.34 -2.30
CA LEU A 89 3.87 -7.46 -2.79
C LEU A 89 3.78 -7.03 -4.26
N ILE A 90 4.28 -5.85 -4.58
CA ILE A 90 4.25 -5.30 -5.94
C ILE A 90 4.95 -6.22 -6.94
N GLN A 91 6.09 -6.81 -6.55
CA GLN A 91 6.85 -7.72 -7.40
C GLN A 91 6.16 -9.07 -7.61
N ARG A 92 5.55 -9.63 -6.56
CA ARG A 92 4.96 -10.98 -6.60
C ARG A 92 3.53 -11.00 -7.14
N HIS A 93 2.81 -9.89 -6.97
CA HIS A 93 1.38 -9.79 -7.32
C HIS A 93 1.11 -8.54 -8.17
N PRO A 94 1.75 -8.40 -9.37
CA PRO A 94 1.67 -7.18 -10.18
C PRO A 94 0.28 -6.85 -10.69
N GLU A 95 -0.60 -7.85 -10.80
CA GLU A 95 -1.99 -7.68 -11.26
C GLU A 95 -2.98 -7.47 -10.11
N SER A 96 -2.51 -7.49 -8.86
CA SER A 96 -3.38 -7.30 -7.70
C SER A 96 -3.87 -5.86 -7.60
N LYS A 97 -5.13 -5.69 -7.19
CA LYS A 97 -5.71 -4.38 -6.86
C LYS A 97 -4.98 -3.64 -5.73
N TYR A 98 -4.15 -4.34 -4.95
CA TYR A 98 -3.35 -3.77 -3.88
C TYR A 98 -2.04 -3.11 -4.34
N VAL A 99 -1.64 -3.25 -5.60
CA VAL A 99 -0.38 -2.68 -6.12
C VAL A 99 -0.32 -1.16 -5.93
N TYR A 100 -1.30 -0.42 -6.43
CA TYR A 100 -1.29 1.04 -6.29
C TYR A 100 -1.58 1.51 -4.86
N LEU A 101 -2.34 0.76 -4.09
CA LEU A 101 -2.51 1.00 -2.65
C LEU A 101 -1.18 0.83 -1.91
N SER A 102 -0.38 -0.16 -2.29
CA SER A 102 0.97 -0.38 -1.74
C SER A 102 1.92 0.76 -2.08
N TYR A 103 1.90 1.26 -3.31
CA TYR A 103 2.68 2.47 -3.67
C TYR A 103 2.24 3.70 -2.85
N ALA A 104 0.95 3.89 -2.60
CA ALA A 104 0.46 4.98 -1.76
C ALA A 104 0.96 4.85 -0.31
N LEU A 105 0.97 3.63 0.25
CA LEU A 105 1.53 3.37 1.59
C LEU A 105 3.05 3.55 1.64
N ILE A 106 3.79 3.18 0.57
CA ILE A 106 5.23 3.49 0.47
C ILE A 106 5.44 5.01 0.51
N GLY A 107 4.63 5.77 -0.23
CA GLY A 107 4.66 7.23 -0.18
C GLY A 107 4.40 7.78 1.21
N LYS A 108 3.37 7.28 1.92
CA LYS A 108 3.07 7.63 3.32
C LYS A 108 4.24 7.32 4.24
N SER A 109 4.79 6.11 4.16
CA SER A 109 5.93 5.68 4.99
C SER A 109 7.15 6.59 4.81
N ARG A 110 7.42 7.02 3.56
CA ARG A 110 8.50 7.97 3.25
C ARG A 110 8.22 9.37 3.80
N LEU A 111 6.96 9.85 3.74
CA LEU A 111 6.59 11.14 4.36
C LEU A 111 6.83 11.13 5.86
N LEU A 112 6.39 10.09 6.56
CA LEU A 112 6.58 9.93 8.00
C LEU A 112 8.07 9.90 8.39
N ALA A 113 8.92 9.44 7.48
CA ALA A 113 10.37 9.41 7.65
C ALA A 113 11.09 10.66 7.13
N LEU A 114 10.35 11.72 6.76
CA LEU A 114 10.88 12.98 6.21
C LEU A 114 11.66 12.82 4.89
N ASP A 115 11.50 11.70 4.18
CA ASP A 115 12.03 11.50 2.83
C ASP A 115 11.07 12.11 1.78
N ILE A 116 10.93 13.43 1.85
CA ILE A 116 9.89 14.20 1.14
C ILE A 116 10.03 14.05 -0.38
N GLY A 117 11.25 14.10 -0.91
CA GLY A 117 11.48 14.05 -2.36
C GLY A 117 11.00 12.73 -2.98
N GLN A 118 11.34 11.61 -2.36
CA GLN A 118 10.91 10.30 -2.83
C GLN A 118 9.44 10.04 -2.54
N ALA A 119 8.90 10.55 -1.43
CA ALA A 119 7.48 10.48 -1.12
C ALA A 119 6.63 11.15 -2.20
N ILE A 120 6.93 12.42 -2.52
CA ILE A 120 6.23 13.18 -3.56
C ILE A 120 6.30 12.46 -4.91
N THR A 121 7.47 11.96 -5.30
CA THR A 121 7.65 11.24 -6.56
C THR A 121 6.76 9.99 -6.61
N THR A 122 6.73 9.21 -5.53
CA THR A 122 5.92 7.99 -5.43
C THR A 122 4.43 8.31 -5.48
N LEU A 123 3.98 9.30 -4.71
CA LEU A 123 2.56 9.68 -4.64
C LEU A 123 2.06 10.28 -5.95
N LYS A 124 2.86 11.12 -6.62
CA LYS A 124 2.55 11.62 -7.97
C LYS A 124 2.45 10.48 -8.99
N TYR A 125 3.33 9.47 -8.91
CA TYR A 125 3.23 8.28 -9.74
C TYR A 125 1.89 7.57 -9.54
N VAL A 126 1.47 7.31 -8.29
CA VAL A 126 0.16 6.70 -7.99
C VAL A 126 -0.96 7.53 -8.60
N ASN A 127 -0.99 8.83 -8.31
CA ASN A 127 -2.05 9.72 -8.78
C ASN A 127 -2.18 9.74 -10.31
N SER A 128 -1.05 9.66 -11.04
CA SER A 128 -1.03 9.71 -12.50
C SER A 128 -1.35 8.38 -13.17
N LYS A 129 -1.04 7.25 -12.53
CA LYS A 129 -1.08 5.92 -13.18
C LYS A 129 -2.25 5.05 -12.73
N THR A 130 -2.80 5.29 -11.54
CA THR A 130 -3.84 4.41 -11.00
C THR A 130 -5.22 4.70 -11.58
N ASN A 131 -5.96 3.62 -11.87
CA ASN A 131 -7.41 3.66 -12.11
C ASN A 131 -8.20 3.38 -10.80
N ASN A 132 -7.52 2.99 -9.72
CA ASN A 132 -8.14 2.74 -8.42
C ASN A 132 -8.41 4.08 -7.72
N SER A 133 -9.70 4.40 -7.52
CA SER A 133 -10.14 5.66 -6.89
C SER A 133 -9.62 5.81 -5.47
N ILE A 134 -9.56 4.73 -4.69
CA ILE A 134 -9.08 4.74 -3.30
C ILE A 134 -7.59 5.07 -3.27
N ALA A 135 -6.77 4.40 -4.10
CA ALA A 135 -5.34 4.68 -4.17
C ALA A 135 -5.05 6.13 -4.59
N ARG A 136 -5.85 6.66 -5.54
CA ARG A 136 -5.75 8.06 -5.96
C ARG A 136 -6.10 9.03 -4.83
N GLN A 137 -7.19 8.79 -4.11
CA GLN A 137 -7.58 9.62 -2.97
C GLN A 137 -6.51 9.60 -1.87
N MET A 138 -6.00 8.42 -1.51
CA MET A 138 -4.91 8.29 -0.55
C MET A 138 -3.68 9.09 -0.99
N SER A 139 -3.27 8.97 -2.25
CA SER A 139 -2.09 9.69 -2.75
C SER A 139 -2.27 11.21 -2.70
N LEU A 140 -3.48 11.72 -2.99
CA LEU A 140 -3.79 13.15 -2.91
C LEU A 140 -3.77 13.64 -1.45
N ILE A 141 -4.37 12.89 -0.52
CA ILE A 141 -4.38 13.24 0.91
C ILE A 141 -2.94 13.34 1.45
N TYR A 142 -2.08 12.38 1.09
CA TYR A 142 -0.68 12.40 1.54
C TYR A 142 0.16 13.48 0.84
N LEU A 143 -0.19 13.91 -0.37
CA LEU A 143 0.45 15.04 -1.03
C LEU A 143 0.06 16.41 -0.44
N MET A 144 -1.08 16.50 0.26
CA MET A 144 -1.52 17.71 0.93
C MET A 144 -0.93 17.88 2.35
N ARG A 145 -0.35 16.84 2.89
CA ARG A 145 0.31 16.83 4.21
C ARG A 145 1.73 17.36 4.13
#